data_8694d2f77f7fe4b8439e57a71efb5637
#
_entry.id   8694d2f77f7fe4b8439e57a71efb5637
#
_cell.length_a   1.000
_cell.length_b   1.000
_cell.length_c   1.000
_cell.angle_alpha   90.00
_cell.angle_beta   90.00
_cell.angle_gamma   90.00
#
_symmetry.space_group_name_H-M   'P 1'
#
loop_
_entity.id
_entity.type
_entity.pdbx_description
1 polymer ?
#
loop_
_entity_poly.entity_id
_entity_poly.type
_entity_poly.pdbx_seq_one_letter_code
_entity_poly.pdbx_strand_id
1 'polypeptide(L)'
;VAAQIVDEGVCSMEDVDRGAKVGLRWARGPFELMNKVGVQESFEMAKEYQSLCQNVDEKSSWSIPDFFFKQAENDTSWDFSYVDTQINDGIATITINRPEAMNALNETVVNQLGIAVKAVNANESVHTIVLDGAGKAFVAGADVKFFVDKIRSDSIDDIVEFTSNGHKVLNSIENSPKITIALT
;
A
#
# COMPACT_ATOMS: atom_id res chain seq x y z
N VAL A 1 19.38 -4.36 0.54
CA VAL A 1 19.19 -3.41 1.66
C VAL A 1 17.69 -3.22 1.97
N ALA A 2 16.87 -2.70 1.03
CA ALA A 2 15.44 -2.44 1.31
C ALA A 2 14.70 -3.68 1.85
N ALA A 3 14.84 -4.82 1.17
CA ALA A 3 14.25 -6.08 1.62
C ALA A 3 14.80 -6.54 2.98
N GLN A 4 16.08 -6.34 3.28
CA GLN A 4 16.64 -6.70 4.59
C GLN A 4 16.03 -5.88 5.74
N ILE A 5 15.80 -4.57 5.55
CA ILE A 5 15.17 -3.71 6.55
C ILE A 5 13.79 -4.26 6.94
N VAL A 6 13.04 -4.77 5.96
CA VAL A 6 11.73 -5.39 6.20
C VAL A 6 11.89 -6.75 6.87
N ASP A 7 12.82 -7.58 6.40
CA ASP A 7 13.09 -8.93 6.95
C ASP A 7 13.52 -8.88 8.43
N GLU A 8 14.33 -7.89 8.78
CA GLU A 8 14.79 -7.64 10.14
C GLU A 8 13.68 -7.00 11.04
N GLY A 9 12.50 -6.72 10.49
CA GLY A 9 11.38 -6.15 11.23
C GLY A 9 11.60 -4.70 11.69
N VAL A 10 12.49 -3.97 11.03
CA VAL A 10 12.78 -2.56 11.38
C VAL A 10 11.59 -1.66 11.05
N CYS A 11 10.98 -1.86 9.88
CA CYS A 11 9.76 -1.19 9.47
C CYS A 11 9.05 -1.95 8.35
N SER A 12 7.85 -1.53 8.00
CA SER A 12 7.07 -2.12 6.90
C SER A 12 7.65 -1.78 5.52
N MET A 13 7.20 -2.50 4.51
CA MET A 13 7.53 -2.24 3.10
C MET A 13 7.05 -0.84 2.67
N GLU A 14 5.87 -0.44 3.12
CA GLU A 14 5.28 0.88 2.88
C GLU A 14 6.14 1.99 3.50
N ASP A 15 6.68 1.76 4.70
CA ASP A 15 7.54 2.73 5.40
C ASP A 15 8.90 2.87 4.73
N VAL A 16 9.48 1.78 4.20
CA VAL A 16 10.70 1.83 3.39
C VAL A 16 10.48 2.70 2.15
N ASP A 17 9.38 2.46 1.42
CA ASP A 17 9.06 3.21 0.22
C ASP A 17 8.73 4.67 0.53
N ARG A 18 8.00 4.93 1.61
CA ARG A 18 7.73 6.28 2.12
C ARG A 18 9.02 7.01 2.49
N GLY A 19 9.92 6.34 3.22
CA GLY A 19 11.23 6.89 3.59
C GLY A 19 12.06 7.29 2.38
N ALA A 20 12.07 6.47 1.32
CA ALA A 20 12.75 6.79 0.07
C ALA A 20 12.11 7.98 -0.66
N LYS A 21 10.78 8.03 -0.75
CA LYS A 21 10.06 9.12 -1.43
C LYS A 21 10.18 10.46 -0.68
N VAL A 22 10.00 10.45 0.64
CA VAL A 22 10.00 11.66 1.46
C VAL A 22 11.41 12.08 1.84
N GLY A 23 12.23 11.16 2.35
CA GLY A 23 13.57 11.44 2.86
C GLY A 23 14.60 11.65 1.76
N LEU A 24 14.59 10.80 0.73
CA LEU A 24 15.56 10.84 -0.37
C LEU A 24 15.00 11.55 -1.62
N ARG A 25 13.75 11.96 -1.61
CA ARG A 25 13.04 12.59 -2.75
C ARG A 25 13.05 11.73 -4.03
N TRP A 26 13.00 10.43 -3.86
CA TRP A 26 12.85 9.53 -4.98
C TRP A 26 11.43 9.61 -5.57
N ALA A 27 11.34 9.46 -6.88
CA ALA A 27 10.04 9.45 -7.56
C ALA A 27 9.20 8.20 -7.25
N ARG A 28 9.87 7.10 -6.89
CA ARG A 28 9.28 5.83 -6.47
C ARG A 28 10.10 5.23 -5.33
N GLY A 29 9.44 4.51 -4.43
CA GLY A 29 10.15 3.73 -3.43
C GLY A 29 10.77 2.46 -4.02
N PRO A 30 11.65 1.77 -3.27
CA PRO A 30 12.33 0.56 -3.73
C PRO A 30 11.36 -0.55 -4.17
N PHE A 31 10.30 -0.82 -3.41
CA PHE A 31 9.32 -1.86 -3.73
C PHE A 31 8.39 -1.46 -4.89
N GLU A 32 7.97 -0.19 -4.96
CA GLU A 32 7.28 0.35 -6.15
C GLU A 32 8.16 0.24 -7.41
N LEU A 33 9.48 0.42 -7.27
CA LEU A 33 10.41 0.29 -8.39
C LEU A 33 10.55 -1.17 -8.83
N MET A 34 10.65 -2.11 -7.87
CA MET A 34 10.66 -3.55 -8.16
C MET A 34 9.39 -3.98 -8.88
N ASN A 35 8.21 -3.49 -8.45
CA ASN A 35 6.95 -3.76 -9.15
C ASN A 35 6.96 -3.23 -10.60
N LYS A 36 7.59 -2.10 -10.83
CA LYS A 36 7.67 -1.51 -12.18
C LYS A 36 8.63 -2.26 -13.11
N VAL A 37 9.75 -2.73 -12.58
CA VAL A 37 10.78 -3.48 -13.33
C VAL A 37 10.35 -4.92 -13.54
N GLY A 38 9.69 -5.49 -12.59
CA GLY A 38 9.40 -6.90 -12.39
C GLY A 38 10.13 -7.42 -11.16
N VAL A 39 9.40 -8.13 -10.28
CA VAL A 39 9.97 -8.62 -9.02
C VAL A 39 11.02 -9.70 -9.28
N GLN A 40 10.77 -10.60 -10.23
CA GLN A 40 11.73 -11.62 -10.65
C GLN A 40 13.00 -11.00 -11.24
N GLU A 41 12.87 -10.05 -12.16
CA GLU A 41 14.03 -9.36 -12.75
C GLU A 41 14.84 -8.61 -11.68
N SER A 42 14.16 -7.92 -10.77
CA SER A 42 14.79 -7.23 -9.64
C SER A 42 15.56 -8.19 -8.72
N PHE A 43 15.03 -9.39 -8.53
CA PHE A 43 15.69 -10.44 -7.75
C PHE A 43 16.97 -10.95 -8.45
N GLU A 44 16.92 -11.22 -9.77
CA GLU A 44 18.09 -11.65 -10.52
C GLU A 44 19.19 -10.58 -10.54
N MET A 45 18.84 -9.29 -10.70
CA MET A 45 19.77 -8.18 -10.56
C MET A 45 20.41 -8.15 -9.16
N ALA A 46 19.64 -8.40 -8.12
CA ALA A 46 20.16 -8.45 -6.75
C ALA A 46 21.13 -9.62 -6.55
N LYS A 47 20.86 -10.78 -7.13
CA LYS A 47 21.77 -11.95 -7.09
C LYS A 47 23.09 -11.68 -7.81
N GLU A 48 23.01 -11.08 -9.00
CA GLU A 48 24.22 -10.70 -9.75
C GLU A 48 25.08 -9.73 -8.94
N TYR A 49 24.46 -8.69 -8.37
CA TYR A 49 25.17 -7.74 -7.52
C TYR A 49 25.77 -8.38 -6.27
N GLN A 50 25.05 -9.30 -5.61
CA GLN A 50 25.56 -10.07 -4.46
C GLN A 50 26.82 -10.85 -4.84
N SER A 51 26.82 -11.52 -5.99
CA SER A 51 27.98 -12.26 -6.49
C SER A 51 29.19 -11.36 -6.75
N LEU A 52 28.97 -10.17 -7.30
CA LEU A 52 30.02 -9.18 -7.51
C LEU A 52 30.60 -8.68 -6.19
N CYS A 53 29.77 -8.40 -5.19
CA CYS A 53 30.22 -7.94 -3.87
C CYS A 53 31.03 -9.01 -3.14
N GLN A 54 30.61 -10.28 -3.18
CA GLN A 54 31.34 -11.40 -2.57
C GLN A 54 32.75 -11.61 -3.19
N ASN A 55 32.90 -11.34 -4.47
CA ASN A 55 34.19 -11.42 -5.16
C ASN A 55 35.16 -10.28 -4.77
N VAL A 56 34.64 -9.15 -4.28
CA VAL A 56 35.44 -7.97 -3.91
C VAL A 56 35.77 -7.96 -2.41
N ASP A 57 34.82 -8.36 -1.58
CA ASP A 57 34.96 -8.40 -0.11
C ASP A 57 34.28 -9.65 0.44
N GLU A 58 35.08 -10.67 0.83
CA GLU A 58 34.59 -11.89 1.47
C GLU A 58 33.82 -11.63 2.79
N LYS A 59 33.95 -10.44 3.37
CA LYS A 59 33.21 -10.01 4.56
C LYS A 59 31.88 -9.29 4.25
N SER A 60 31.55 -9.12 2.99
CA SER A 60 30.23 -8.57 2.61
C SER A 60 29.14 -9.55 3.03
N SER A 61 28.51 -9.27 4.16
CA SER A 61 27.55 -10.17 4.83
C SER A 61 26.10 -9.94 4.43
N TRP A 62 25.81 -9.09 3.42
CA TRP A 62 24.43 -8.88 3.06
C TRP A 62 23.90 -10.10 2.26
N SER A 63 22.71 -10.52 2.63
CA SER A 63 21.99 -11.63 1.98
C SER A 63 20.68 -11.12 1.39
N ILE A 64 20.20 -11.82 0.37
CA ILE A 64 18.85 -11.58 -0.13
C ILE A 64 17.89 -12.36 0.78
N PRO A 65 16.87 -11.71 1.38
CA PRO A 65 15.93 -12.38 2.26
C PRO A 65 15.07 -13.42 1.53
N ASP A 66 14.69 -14.47 2.26
CA ASP A 66 13.88 -15.58 1.73
C ASP A 66 12.51 -15.13 1.21
N PHE A 67 11.90 -14.13 1.83
CA PHE A 67 10.61 -13.62 1.36
C PHE A 67 10.71 -12.97 -0.03
N PHE A 68 11.85 -12.33 -0.35
CA PHE A 68 12.08 -11.78 -1.69
C PHE A 68 12.24 -12.90 -2.72
N PHE A 69 12.97 -13.98 -2.37
CA PHE A 69 13.06 -15.15 -3.23
C PHE A 69 11.67 -15.75 -3.53
N LYS A 70 10.86 -15.98 -2.49
CA LYS A 70 9.50 -16.52 -2.65
C LYS A 70 8.60 -15.64 -3.51
N GLN A 71 8.71 -14.33 -3.36
CA GLN A 71 7.94 -13.39 -4.18
C GLN A 71 8.37 -13.44 -5.65
N ALA A 72 9.68 -13.55 -5.88
CA ALA A 72 10.24 -13.68 -7.23
C ALA A 72 9.86 -15.01 -7.90
N GLU A 73 9.86 -16.14 -7.15
CA GLU A 73 9.41 -17.43 -7.68
C GLU A 73 7.96 -17.43 -8.16
N ASN A 74 7.09 -16.68 -7.48
CA ASN A 74 5.70 -16.57 -7.85
C ASN A 74 5.46 -15.52 -8.95
N ASP A 75 6.48 -14.74 -9.30
CA ASP A 75 6.43 -13.61 -10.25
C ASP A 75 5.25 -12.68 -9.99
N THR A 76 5.01 -12.39 -8.71
CA THR A 76 3.92 -11.51 -8.28
C THR A 76 4.47 -10.17 -7.78
N SER A 77 3.69 -9.11 -8.01
CA SER A 77 4.00 -7.78 -7.48
C SER A 77 3.92 -7.74 -5.95
N TRP A 78 4.65 -6.81 -5.35
CA TRP A 78 4.49 -6.46 -3.94
C TRP A 78 3.14 -5.79 -3.72
N ASP A 79 2.35 -6.30 -2.80
CA ASP A 79 1.07 -5.73 -2.41
C ASP A 79 1.26 -4.77 -1.24
N PHE A 80 0.89 -3.50 -1.44
CA PHE A 80 0.94 -2.48 -0.39
C PHE A 80 -0.35 -2.44 0.42
N SER A 81 -0.23 -2.30 1.73
CA SER A 81 -1.35 -2.10 2.64
C SER A 81 -1.48 -0.61 3.01
N TYR A 82 -2.59 0.00 2.59
CA TYR A 82 -2.87 1.41 2.86
C TYR A 82 -4.09 1.62 3.75
N VAL A 83 -4.72 0.55 4.21
CA VAL A 83 -5.90 0.63 5.08
C VAL A 83 -5.70 -0.30 6.25
N ASP A 84 -5.59 0.27 7.44
CA ASP A 84 -5.47 -0.44 8.70
C ASP A 84 -6.83 -0.50 9.40
N THR A 85 -7.13 -1.60 10.05
CA THR A 85 -8.37 -1.75 10.84
C THR A 85 -8.04 -2.27 12.22
N GLN A 86 -8.46 -1.54 13.24
CA GLN A 86 -8.35 -1.93 14.64
C GLN A 86 -9.73 -1.96 15.28
N ILE A 87 -9.99 -2.98 16.11
CA ILE A 87 -11.27 -3.12 16.80
C ILE A 87 -10.99 -3.18 18.29
N ASN A 88 -11.55 -2.21 19.03
CA ASN A 88 -11.44 -2.12 20.47
C ASN A 88 -12.81 -1.75 21.05
N ASP A 89 -13.30 -2.52 22.03
CA ASP A 89 -14.53 -2.25 22.76
C ASP A 89 -15.75 -1.95 21.86
N GLY A 90 -15.89 -2.69 20.75
CA GLY A 90 -16.99 -2.53 19.82
C GLY A 90 -16.86 -1.32 18.86
N ILE A 91 -15.75 -0.63 18.89
CA ILE A 91 -15.39 0.45 17.96
C ILE A 91 -14.37 -0.06 16.99
N ALA A 92 -14.67 -0.01 15.70
CA ALA A 92 -13.72 -0.28 14.62
C ALA A 92 -13.14 1.04 14.10
N THR A 93 -11.84 1.24 14.24
CA THR A 93 -11.12 2.34 13.62
C THR A 93 -10.52 1.85 12.31
N ILE A 94 -10.94 2.45 11.20
CA ILE A 94 -10.39 2.20 9.86
C ILE A 94 -9.55 3.42 9.49
N THR A 95 -8.24 3.24 9.38
CA THR A 95 -7.29 4.31 9.11
C THR A 95 -6.74 4.18 7.70
N ILE A 96 -6.90 5.21 6.86
CA ILE A 96 -6.22 5.30 5.58
C ILE A 96 -4.80 5.78 5.84
N ASN A 97 -3.79 4.97 5.52
CA ASN A 97 -2.39 5.19 5.86
C ASN A 97 -1.52 5.36 4.61
N ARG A 98 -1.72 6.49 3.92
CA ARG A 98 -0.93 6.92 2.76
C ARG A 98 -0.57 8.40 2.87
N PRO A 99 0.05 8.83 4.00
CA PRO A 99 0.25 10.26 4.30
C PRO A 99 1.16 10.98 3.31
N GLU A 100 2.07 10.28 2.63
CA GLU A 100 2.93 10.83 1.57
C GLU A 100 2.14 11.33 0.34
N ALA A 101 0.92 10.85 0.16
CA ALA A 101 -0.02 11.30 -0.86
C ALA A 101 -1.26 11.97 -0.25
N MET A 102 -1.16 12.48 0.99
CA MET A 102 -2.26 13.10 1.74
C MET A 102 -3.52 12.21 1.79
N ASN A 103 -3.33 10.90 1.88
CA ASN A 103 -4.38 9.87 1.89
C ASN A 103 -5.32 9.92 0.68
N ALA A 104 -4.82 10.40 -0.47
CA ALA A 104 -5.59 10.45 -1.70
C ALA A 104 -6.00 9.04 -2.15
N LEU A 105 -7.25 8.93 -2.62
CA LEU A 105 -7.86 7.67 -3.03
C LEU A 105 -7.37 7.25 -4.41
N ASN A 106 -6.66 6.14 -4.46
CA ASN A 106 -6.38 5.38 -5.67
C ASN A 106 -7.15 4.06 -5.66
N GLU A 107 -6.99 3.25 -6.68
CA GLU A 107 -7.66 1.96 -6.83
C GLU A 107 -7.39 1.02 -5.64
N THR A 108 -6.13 0.91 -5.20
CA THR A 108 -5.73 0.07 -4.07
C THR A 108 -6.41 0.50 -2.77
N VAL A 109 -6.39 1.81 -2.46
CA VAL A 109 -7.03 2.36 -1.25
C VAL A 109 -8.53 2.12 -1.27
N VAL A 110 -9.20 2.37 -2.40
CA VAL A 110 -10.66 2.18 -2.53
C VAL A 110 -11.02 0.70 -2.35
N ASN A 111 -10.28 -0.22 -2.95
CA ASN A 111 -10.52 -1.65 -2.82
C ASN A 111 -10.32 -2.13 -1.37
N GLN A 112 -9.23 -1.73 -0.73
CA GLN A 112 -8.93 -2.10 0.66
C GLN A 112 -9.95 -1.49 1.64
N LEU A 113 -10.36 -0.23 1.43
CA LEU A 113 -11.39 0.40 2.21
C LEU A 113 -12.72 -0.34 2.08
N GLY A 114 -13.10 -0.75 0.87
CA GLY A 114 -14.29 -1.55 0.62
C GLY A 114 -14.28 -2.89 1.35
N ILE A 115 -13.13 -3.58 1.36
CA ILE A 115 -12.93 -4.84 2.10
C ILE A 115 -13.07 -4.60 3.60
N ALA A 116 -12.40 -3.57 4.13
CA ALA A 116 -12.43 -3.22 5.55
C ALA A 116 -13.87 -2.89 6.02
N VAL A 117 -14.57 -2.00 5.30
CA VAL A 117 -15.95 -1.62 5.63
C VAL A 117 -16.89 -2.82 5.59
N LYS A 118 -16.76 -3.68 4.58
CA LYS A 118 -17.57 -4.91 4.46
C LYS A 118 -17.33 -5.84 5.65
N ALA A 119 -16.09 -6.07 6.04
CA ALA A 119 -15.73 -6.92 7.16
C ALA A 119 -16.27 -6.37 8.48
N VAL A 120 -16.12 -5.07 8.71
CA VAL A 120 -16.60 -4.40 9.93
C VAL A 120 -18.13 -4.39 10.00
N ASN A 121 -18.83 -4.15 8.89
CA ASN A 121 -20.28 -4.20 8.82
C ASN A 121 -20.85 -5.59 9.16
N ALA A 122 -20.13 -6.65 8.77
CA ALA A 122 -20.50 -8.03 9.08
C ALA A 122 -20.15 -8.46 10.51
N ASN A 123 -19.33 -7.70 11.24
CA ASN A 123 -18.92 -8.04 12.59
C ASN A 123 -19.97 -7.60 13.62
N GLU A 124 -20.65 -8.55 14.23
CA GLU A 124 -21.72 -8.29 15.22
C GLU A 124 -21.19 -7.62 16.50
N SER A 125 -19.92 -7.80 16.86
CA SER A 125 -19.34 -7.16 18.05
C SER A 125 -19.07 -5.67 17.86
N VAL A 126 -19.10 -5.17 16.61
CA VAL A 126 -18.87 -3.75 16.29
C VAL A 126 -20.20 -3.01 16.21
N HIS A 127 -20.27 -1.87 16.87
CA HIS A 127 -21.42 -0.96 16.81
C HIS A 127 -21.06 0.43 16.22
N THR A 128 -19.78 0.79 16.17
CA THR A 128 -19.33 2.09 15.68
C THR A 128 -18.11 1.91 14.76
N ILE A 129 -18.11 2.62 13.64
CA ILE A 129 -16.99 2.74 12.72
C ILE A 129 -16.43 4.16 12.83
N VAL A 130 -15.13 4.27 13.07
CA VAL A 130 -14.38 5.52 12.99
C VAL A 130 -13.52 5.46 11.75
N LEU A 131 -13.68 6.41 10.84
CA LEU A 131 -12.83 6.58 9.67
C LEU A 131 -11.81 7.68 9.97
N ASP A 132 -10.53 7.37 9.78
CA ASP A 132 -9.42 8.27 10.08
C ASP A 132 -8.40 8.27 8.93
N GLY A 133 -7.57 9.31 8.89
CA GLY A 133 -6.44 9.42 7.97
C GLY A 133 -5.12 9.59 8.72
N ALA A 134 -4.14 8.74 8.44
CA ALA A 134 -2.82 8.86 9.05
C ALA A 134 -2.15 10.18 8.66
N GLY A 135 -1.52 10.85 9.63
CA GLY A 135 -0.76 12.09 9.43
C GLY A 135 -1.61 13.35 9.51
N LYS A 136 -1.47 14.25 8.53
CA LYS A 136 -2.03 15.61 8.60
C LYS A 136 -3.35 15.79 7.84
N ALA A 137 -3.70 14.83 7.01
CA ALA A 137 -4.89 14.92 6.16
C ALA A 137 -5.79 13.72 6.40
N PHE A 138 -7.09 13.94 6.47
CA PHE A 138 -8.06 12.86 6.44
C PHE A 138 -8.00 12.16 5.07
N VAL A 139 -8.56 12.79 4.04
CA VAL A 139 -8.52 12.34 2.63
C VAL A 139 -8.50 13.57 1.74
N ALA A 140 -7.44 13.74 0.95
CA ALA A 140 -7.32 14.93 0.07
C ALA A 140 -8.14 14.83 -1.24
N GLY A 141 -8.89 13.75 -1.43
CA GLY A 141 -9.69 13.51 -2.63
C GLY A 141 -9.14 12.33 -3.43
N ALA A 142 -9.47 12.23 -4.70
CA ALA A 142 -8.96 11.21 -5.60
C ALA A 142 -7.51 11.51 -6.02
N ASP A 143 -6.71 10.45 -6.26
CA ASP A 143 -5.33 10.57 -6.71
C ASP A 143 -5.27 11.05 -8.17
N VAL A 144 -4.95 12.33 -8.35
CA VAL A 144 -4.85 12.96 -9.68
C VAL A 144 -3.85 12.23 -10.59
N LYS A 145 -2.76 11.70 -10.01
CA LYS A 145 -1.76 10.96 -10.78
C LYS A 145 -2.35 9.71 -11.42
N PHE A 146 -3.22 8.99 -10.69
CA PHE A 146 -3.94 7.85 -11.24
C PHE A 146 -4.71 8.24 -12.51
N PHE A 147 -5.48 9.32 -12.48
CA PHE A 147 -6.24 9.78 -13.65
C PHE A 147 -5.34 10.17 -14.81
N VAL A 148 -4.26 10.90 -14.55
CA VAL A 148 -3.31 11.31 -15.59
C VAL A 148 -2.66 10.10 -16.26
N ASP A 149 -2.23 9.10 -15.46
CA ASP A 149 -1.58 7.90 -15.98
C ASP A 149 -2.58 7.07 -16.84
N LYS A 150 -3.85 6.92 -16.40
CA LYS A 150 -4.89 6.20 -17.14
C LYS A 150 -5.30 6.92 -18.43
N ILE A 151 -5.40 8.24 -18.42
CA ILE A 151 -5.67 9.04 -19.65
C ILE A 151 -4.53 8.87 -20.65
N ARG A 152 -3.27 8.90 -20.20
CA ARG A 152 -2.10 8.73 -21.07
C ARG A 152 -1.98 7.34 -21.68
N SER A 153 -2.47 6.32 -20.99
CA SER A 153 -2.50 4.93 -21.49
C SER A 153 -3.78 4.59 -22.25
N ASP A 154 -4.65 5.57 -22.51
CA ASP A 154 -5.97 5.38 -23.17
C ASP A 154 -6.88 4.36 -22.46
N SER A 155 -6.75 4.29 -21.11
CA SER A 155 -7.49 3.35 -20.25
C SER A 155 -8.66 4.06 -19.56
N ILE A 156 -9.56 4.67 -20.33
CA ILE A 156 -10.70 5.44 -19.79
C ILE A 156 -11.67 4.54 -19.03
N ASP A 157 -11.85 3.30 -19.45
CA ASP A 157 -12.73 2.33 -18.78
C ASP A 157 -12.29 2.07 -17.34
N ASP A 158 -10.98 2.05 -17.07
CA ASP A 158 -10.44 1.91 -15.71
C ASP A 158 -10.84 3.09 -14.79
N ILE A 159 -10.95 4.30 -15.36
CA ILE A 159 -11.41 5.49 -14.62
C ILE A 159 -12.90 5.34 -14.26
N VAL A 160 -13.70 4.84 -15.18
CA VAL A 160 -15.13 4.59 -14.97
C VAL A 160 -15.32 3.52 -13.89
N GLU A 161 -14.55 2.43 -13.98
CA GLU A 161 -14.59 1.34 -13.00
C GLU A 161 -14.16 1.84 -11.60
N PHE A 162 -13.03 2.55 -11.49
CA PHE A 162 -12.57 3.18 -10.25
C PHE A 162 -13.64 4.07 -9.64
N THR A 163 -14.26 4.96 -10.43
CA THR A 163 -15.28 5.88 -9.97
C THR A 163 -16.52 5.13 -9.48
N SER A 164 -16.97 4.13 -10.25
CA SER A 164 -18.11 3.28 -9.88
C SER A 164 -17.85 2.52 -8.59
N ASN A 165 -16.66 1.94 -8.44
CA ASN A 165 -16.26 1.21 -7.24
C ASN A 165 -16.14 2.16 -6.04
N GLY A 166 -15.55 3.33 -6.21
CA GLY A 166 -15.49 4.38 -5.19
C GLY A 166 -16.88 4.75 -4.67
N HIS A 167 -17.84 4.99 -5.56
CA HIS A 167 -19.23 5.26 -5.18
C HIS A 167 -19.85 4.10 -4.38
N LYS A 168 -19.62 2.85 -4.78
CA LYS A 168 -20.13 1.68 -4.05
C LYS A 168 -19.56 1.62 -2.62
N VAL A 169 -18.27 1.89 -2.46
CA VAL A 169 -17.62 1.91 -1.15
C VAL A 169 -18.17 3.05 -0.29
N LEU A 170 -18.26 4.26 -0.80
CA LEU A 170 -18.83 5.40 -0.07
C LEU A 170 -20.29 5.16 0.31
N ASN A 171 -21.09 4.62 -0.59
CA ASN A 171 -22.48 4.23 -0.29
C ASN A 171 -22.57 3.14 0.79
N SER A 172 -21.60 2.21 0.84
CA SER A 172 -21.57 1.17 1.89
C SER A 172 -21.20 1.74 3.27
N ILE A 173 -20.48 2.85 3.31
CA ILE A 173 -20.20 3.60 4.53
C ILE A 173 -21.44 4.39 4.97
N GLU A 174 -22.06 5.12 4.04
CA GLU A 174 -23.26 5.93 4.32
C GLU A 174 -24.44 5.09 4.79
N ASN A 175 -24.64 3.93 4.16
CA ASN A 175 -25.73 3.00 4.50
C ASN A 175 -25.30 1.90 5.47
N SER A 176 -24.20 2.11 6.21
CA SER A 176 -23.74 1.16 7.23
C SER A 176 -24.80 0.95 8.31
N PRO A 177 -25.03 -0.29 8.78
CA PRO A 177 -25.88 -0.55 9.96
C PRO A 177 -25.22 -0.09 11.27
N LYS A 178 -24.00 0.42 11.22
CA LYS A 178 -23.21 0.89 12.37
C LYS A 178 -23.23 2.42 12.42
N ILE A 179 -22.95 2.99 13.57
CA ILE A 179 -22.69 4.44 13.68
C ILE A 179 -21.37 4.74 12.97
N THR A 180 -21.36 5.67 12.02
CA THR A 180 -20.15 6.04 11.27
C THR A 180 -19.72 7.46 11.62
N ILE A 181 -18.45 7.62 11.98
CA ILE A 181 -17.81 8.89 12.37
C ILE A 181 -16.58 9.10 11.53
N ALA A 182 -16.39 10.26 10.94
CA ALA A 182 -15.16 10.66 10.27
C ALA A 182 -14.37 11.63 11.17
N LEU A 183 -13.08 11.34 11.37
CA LEU A 183 -12.14 12.24 12.03
C LEU A 183 -11.40 13.03 10.94
N THR A 184 -11.73 14.33 10.81
CA THR A 184 -11.20 15.22 9.73
C THR A 184 -10.28 16.28 10.27
#